data_ca3241b93a3e07adb473dbdd0ef93b43
#
_entry.id   ca3241b93a3e07adb473dbdd0ef93b43
#
_cell.length_a   1.000
_cell.length_b   1.000
_cell.length_c   1.000
_cell.angle_alpha   90.00
_cell.angle_beta   90.00
_cell.angle_gamma   90.00
#
_symmetry.space_group_name_H-M   'P 1'
#
loop_
_entity.id
_entity.type
_entity.pdbx_description
1 polymer ?
#
loop_
_entity_poly.entity_id
_entity_poly.type
_entity_poly.pdbx_seq_one_letter_code
_entity_poly.pdbx_strand_id
1 'polypeptide(L)'
;CCEADQCSRSQCPHFGSCFFHQARRQAARADVLVVNHALLLADLSLRSQTDNYSALAVLPPFSRLIIDEAHHLEEVATRYFSTQITRFAFARTLNRLRHPRKSQRGLLPRLLAQLGRSLDDGRDGLYRDLHAQVDALMVKSQELFDLAIADLEQAGIDLAGALEKEIRAGEEIRQRLVPAFTESEAWQETVAMLRSLARVTAELGESLQGLLKSLRKLPDDAAEATRSLGTDLAGISLRLQLMAQNLLAFTADDPQFCAWFEITRGRIGRSEGIITRLCTAPLVVAPLLRETLLERMQTVVLTSATLTVAERFDYLRQRTGLNQLEPARVAELLLTSPFDFKRQALLAVPTDIPEPGKPGFAEAVRDLTEAALLAADGRSFVLFTAYSMLRRIHGELSPSLSAQGYQVLRQGESTRHSLLQKFSRDPTSILFATDSFWEGVDVPGRSLEQVIIARLPFRVPTEPVLEARAEAIAEAGGDPFMDYTVPQAVIRFRQGFGRLIRQQTDRGIVLILDSRVVRRGYGRLFLRSLPDVPVATMPGTELIQKIREFFRDDQD
;
A
#
# COMPACT_ATOMS: atom_id res chain seq x y z
N CYS A 1 -3.99 2.63 -25.40
CA CYS A 1 -3.09 3.10 -24.32
C CYS A 1 -1.83 2.28 -24.40
N CYS A 2 -0.67 2.94 -24.40
CA CYS A 2 0.63 2.29 -24.30
C CYS A 2 1.17 2.43 -22.86
N GLU A 3 2.01 1.50 -22.42
CA GLU A 3 2.75 1.64 -21.17
C GLU A 3 3.79 2.77 -21.32
N ALA A 4 4.25 3.34 -20.21
CA ALA A 4 5.13 4.51 -20.21
C ALA A 4 6.45 4.28 -21.00
N ASP A 5 6.96 3.06 -20.97
CA ASP A 5 8.15 2.59 -21.68
C ASP A 5 7.92 2.25 -23.17
N GLN A 6 6.66 2.24 -23.64
CA GLN A 6 6.28 2.03 -25.05
C GLN A 6 5.91 3.33 -25.78
N CYS A 7 5.96 4.45 -25.07
CA CYS A 7 5.52 5.71 -25.64
C CYS A 7 6.60 6.29 -26.56
N SER A 8 6.36 6.32 -27.87
CA SER A 8 7.23 6.98 -28.85
C SER A 8 7.19 8.51 -28.78
N ARG A 9 6.50 9.08 -27.78
CA ARG A 9 6.41 10.52 -27.50
C ARG A 9 6.03 11.32 -28.77
N SER A 10 6.81 12.36 -29.12
CA SER A 10 6.57 13.24 -30.27
C SER A 10 6.49 12.51 -31.62
N GLN A 11 7.03 11.30 -31.73
CA GLN A 11 6.99 10.49 -32.95
C GLN A 11 5.72 9.63 -33.08
N CYS A 12 4.86 9.63 -32.07
CA CYS A 12 3.59 8.93 -32.14
C CYS A 12 2.62 9.68 -33.07
N PRO A 13 2.01 9.02 -34.08
CA PRO A 13 1.02 9.65 -34.97
C PRO A 13 -0.17 10.28 -34.21
N HIS A 14 -0.46 9.76 -33.02
CA HIS A 14 -1.54 10.24 -32.15
C HIS A 14 -1.07 11.19 -31.04
N PHE A 15 0.16 11.70 -31.10
CA PHE A 15 0.74 12.53 -30.03
C PHE A 15 -0.11 13.78 -29.73
N GLY A 16 -0.64 14.44 -30.78
CA GLY A 16 -1.49 15.62 -30.65
C GLY A 16 -2.81 15.36 -29.91
N SER A 17 -3.45 14.22 -30.18
CA SER A 17 -4.75 13.79 -29.62
C SER A 17 -4.61 12.87 -28.40
N CYS A 18 -3.40 12.53 -27.99
CA CYS A 18 -3.15 11.62 -26.88
C CYS A 18 -3.55 12.24 -25.53
N PHE A 19 -4.51 11.65 -24.84
CA PHE A 19 -4.98 12.12 -23.53
C PHE A 19 -3.85 12.21 -22.49
N PHE A 20 -2.92 11.26 -22.47
CA PHE A 20 -1.75 11.30 -21.57
C PHE A 20 -0.88 12.51 -21.82
N HIS A 21 -0.54 12.82 -23.08
CA HIS A 21 0.26 14.00 -23.43
C HIS A 21 -0.51 15.31 -23.29
N GLN A 22 -1.83 15.29 -23.49
CA GLN A 22 -2.68 16.46 -23.21
C GLN A 22 -2.68 16.75 -21.70
N ALA A 23 -2.89 15.76 -20.85
CA ALA A 23 -2.83 15.93 -19.39
C ALA A 23 -1.46 16.47 -18.94
N ARG A 24 -0.34 15.97 -19.49
CA ARG A 24 1.00 16.48 -19.18
C ARG A 24 1.21 17.92 -19.65
N ARG A 25 0.68 18.30 -20.80
CA ARG A 25 0.73 19.71 -21.27
C ARG A 25 -0.11 20.64 -20.39
N GLN A 26 -1.27 20.16 -19.92
CA GLN A 26 -2.09 20.91 -18.98
C GLN A 26 -1.37 21.05 -17.63
N ALA A 27 -0.80 19.97 -17.11
CA ALA A 27 -0.01 19.98 -15.89
C ALA A 27 1.16 20.98 -15.96
N ALA A 28 1.86 21.05 -17.10
CA ALA A 28 2.99 21.97 -17.29
C ALA A 28 2.58 23.47 -17.31
N ARG A 29 1.28 23.77 -17.47
CA ARG A 29 0.72 25.13 -17.50
C ARG A 29 -0.04 25.49 -16.22
N ALA A 30 -0.23 24.52 -15.33
CA ALA A 30 -0.99 24.71 -14.10
C ALA A 30 -0.13 25.38 -13.03
N ASP A 31 -0.72 26.32 -12.29
CA ASP A 31 -0.10 26.95 -11.12
C ASP A 31 -0.10 26.02 -9.92
N VAL A 32 -1.11 25.13 -9.81
CA VAL A 32 -1.26 24.14 -8.75
C VAL A 32 -1.55 22.77 -9.37
N LEU A 33 -0.82 21.75 -8.89
CA LEU A 33 -1.03 20.36 -9.27
C LEU A 33 -1.49 19.55 -8.06
N VAL A 34 -2.61 18.86 -8.19
CA VAL A 34 -3.10 17.92 -7.18
C VAL A 34 -2.81 16.50 -7.67
N VAL A 35 -1.98 15.78 -6.91
CA VAL A 35 -1.56 14.41 -7.24
C VAL A 35 -1.65 13.51 -6.01
N ASN A 36 -1.71 12.20 -6.19
CA ASN A 36 -1.59 11.29 -5.06
C ASN A 36 -0.12 11.10 -4.63
N HIS A 37 0.09 10.66 -3.39
CA HIS A 37 1.43 10.44 -2.83
C HIS A 37 2.27 9.46 -3.66
N ALA A 38 1.67 8.42 -4.24
CA ALA A 38 2.39 7.43 -5.06
C ALA A 38 2.98 8.06 -6.32
N LEU A 39 2.24 8.96 -7.00
CA LEU A 39 2.74 9.68 -8.18
C LEU A 39 3.84 10.67 -7.80
N LEU A 40 3.72 11.34 -6.65
CA LEU A 40 4.76 12.21 -6.11
C LEU A 40 6.06 11.44 -5.87
N LEU A 41 5.99 10.29 -5.16
CA LEU A 41 7.18 9.48 -4.88
C LEU A 41 7.81 8.92 -6.16
N ALA A 42 7.00 8.54 -7.16
CA ALA A 42 7.50 8.11 -8.47
C ALA A 42 8.28 9.22 -9.18
N ASP A 43 7.81 10.47 -9.11
CA ASP A 43 8.49 11.62 -9.66
C ASP A 43 9.80 11.92 -8.92
N LEU A 44 9.75 11.92 -7.59
CA LEU A 44 10.92 12.18 -6.73
C LEU A 44 12.01 11.11 -6.91
N SER A 45 11.65 9.85 -7.06
CA SER A 45 12.61 8.77 -7.33
C SER A 45 13.35 8.97 -8.64
N LEU A 46 12.64 9.36 -9.72
CA LEU A 46 13.29 9.66 -11.01
C LEU A 46 14.21 10.87 -10.91
N ARG A 47 13.80 11.92 -10.18
CA ARG A 47 14.65 13.11 -9.96
C ARG A 47 15.88 12.77 -9.15
N SER A 48 15.76 11.94 -8.13
CA SER A 48 16.89 11.49 -7.30
C SER A 48 17.89 10.66 -8.11
N GLN A 49 17.42 9.74 -8.96
CA GLN A 49 18.30 8.91 -9.81
C GLN A 49 19.11 9.75 -10.81
N THR A 50 18.57 10.85 -11.29
CA THR A 50 19.21 11.75 -12.26
C THR A 50 19.89 12.95 -11.62
N ASP A 51 19.73 13.13 -10.32
CA ASP A 51 20.07 14.33 -9.53
C ASP A 51 19.60 15.64 -10.20
N ASN A 52 18.44 15.58 -10.86
CA ASN A 52 17.91 16.70 -11.62
C ASN A 52 16.47 17.04 -11.21
N TYR A 53 16.33 17.94 -10.25
CA TYR A 53 15.05 18.42 -9.74
C TYR A 53 14.42 19.56 -10.55
N SER A 54 15.16 20.17 -11.46
CA SER A 54 14.70 21.25 -12.35
C SER A 54 14.17 20.74 -13.69
N ALA A 55 14.39 19.47 -14.04
CA ALA A 55 13.92 18.90 -15.28
C ALA A 55 12.45 18.40 -15.19
N LEU A 56 11.85 18.22 -16.35
CA LEU A 56 10.59 17.52 -16.49
C LEU A 56 10.81 16.01 -16.26
N ALA A 57 10.33 15.50 -15.15
CA ALA A 57 10.31 14.06 -14.84
C ALA A 57 8.91 13.47 -15.14
N VAL A 58 8.22 12.87 -14.16
CA VAL A 58 6.79 12.52 -14.30
C VAL A 58 5.96 13.80 -14.22
N LEU A 59 6.26 14.66 -13.26
CA LEU A 59 5.63 15.97 -13.04
C LEU A 59 6.49 17.11 -13.62
N PRO A 60 5.92 18.28 -13.91
CA PRO A 60 6.68 19.51 -14.16
C PRO A 60 7.61 19.83 -12.98
N PRO A 61 8.63 20.69 -13.16
CA PRO A 61 9.44 21.16 -12.04
C PRO A 61 8.59 21.88 -10.99
N PHE A 62 8.86 21.60 -9.73
CA PHE A 62 8.24 22.26 -8.58
C PHE A 62 9.27 22.40 -7.45
N SER A 63 9.10 23.42 -6.63
CA SER A 63 9.97 23.69 -5.47
C SER A 63 9.21 23.79 -4.15
N ARG A 64 7.89 23.87 -4.20
CA ARG A 64 7.01 23.96 -3.05
C ARG A 64 6.02 22.80 -3.07
N LEU A 65 5.77 22.20 -1.91
CA LEU A 65 4.97 21.02 -1.80
C LEU A 65 4.08 21.10 -0.56
N ILE A 66 2.82 20.73 -0.72
CA ILE A 66 1.88 20.50 0.39
C ILE A 66 1.47 19.04 0.34
N ILE A 67 1.73 18.32 1.41
CA ILE A 67 1.35 16.92 1.59
C ILE A 67 0.19 16.88 2.58
N ASP A 68 -1.00 16.68 2.05
CA ASP A 68 -2.19 16.46 2.85
C ASP A 68 -2.24 15.02 3.33
N GLU A 69 -2.88 14.77 4.48
CA GLU A 69 -2.90 13.47 5.17
C GLU A 69 -1.48 12.88 5.33
N ALA A 70 -0.54 13.73 5.74
CA ALA A 70 0.89 13.38 5.80
C ALA A 70 1.22 12.27 6.82
N HIS A 71 0.29 11.87 7.68
CA HIS A 71 0.41 10.68 8.52
C HIS A 71 0.55 9.37 7.72
N HIS A 72 0.15 9.38 6.43
CA HIS A 72 0.36 8.26 5.51
C HIS A 72 1.74 8.22 4.85
N LEU A 73 2.54 9.27 4.99
CA LEU A 73 3.77 9.43 4.21
C LEU A 73 4.74 8.27 4.43
N GLU A 74 4.91 7.81 5.68
CA GLU A 74 5.76 6.64 5.99
C GLU A 74 5.25 5.37 5.31
N GLU A 75 3.94 5.09 5.39
CA GLU A 75 3.36 3.87 4.82
C GLU A 75 3.45 3.87 3.29
N VAL A 76 3.11 4.99 2.67
CA VAL A 76 3.17 5.12 1.21
C VAL A 76 4.62 5.06 0.71
N ALA A 77 5.56 5.68 1.41
CA ALA A 77 6.98 5.59 1.10
C ALA A 77 7.50 4.15 1.25
N THR A 78 7.17 3.47 2.35
CA THR A 78 7.51 2.06 2.54
C THR A 78 7.01 1.21 1.38
N ARG A 79 5.73 1.34 1.01
CA ARG A 79 5.13 0.61 -0.10
C ARG A 79 5.76 0.95 -1.45
N TYR A 80 6.11 2.20 -1.66
CA TYR A 80 6.72 2.65 -2.90
C TYR A 80 8.15 2.11 -3.09
N PHE A 81 8.95 2.13 -2.03
CA PHE A 81 10.32 1.62 -2.04
C PHE A 81 10.42 0.10 -1.82
N SER A 82 9.30 -0.57 -1.60
CA SER A 82 9.22 -2.04 -1.55
C SER A 82 9.34 -2.63 -2.94
N THR A 83 9.96 -3.79 -3.03
CA THR A 83 10.00 -4.56 -4.27
C THR A 83 9.19 -5.84 -4.15
N GLN A 84 8.65 -6.30 -5.26
CA GLN A 84 7.92 -7.57 -5.32
C GLN A 84 8.28 -8.30 -6.61
N ILE A 85 8.78 -9.53 -6.48
CA ILE A 85 9.12 -10.39 -7.59
C ILE A 85 8.09 -11.50 -7.68
N THR A 86 7.55 -11.70 -8.88
CA THR A 86 6.55 -12.72 -9.15
C THR A 86 6.75 -13.31 -10.55
N ARG A 87 6.30 -14.56 -10.75
CA ARG A 87 6.24 -15.16 -12.08
C ARG A 87 5.49 -14.31 -13.12
N PHE A 88 4.48 -13.54 -12.68
CA PHE A 88 3.70 -12.68 -13.56
C PHE A 88 4.51 -11.48 -14.08
N ALA A 89 5.42 -10.94 -13.26
CA ALA A 89 6.32 -9.88 -13.69
C ALA A 89 7.26 -10.35 -14.81
N PHE A 90 7.86 -11.54 -14.66
CA PHE A 90 8.65 -12.18 -15.70
C PHE A 90 7.82 -12.45 -16.96
N ALA A 91 6.69 -13.13 -16.81
CA ALA A 91 5.81 -13.44 -17.93
C ALA A 91 5.38 -12.18 -18.71
N ARG A 92 5.00 -11.10 -18.03
CA ARG A 92 4.62 -9.84 -18.65
C ARG A 92 5.77 -9.21 -19.44
N THR A 93 6.97 -9.21 -18.87
CA THR A 93 8.17 -8.61 -19.49
C THR A 93 8.63 -9.42 -20.70
N LEU A 94 8.77 -10.74 -20.56
CA LEU A 94 9.30 -11.61 -21.59
C LEU A 94 8.31 -11.85 -22.75
N ASN A 95 6.99 -11.91 -22.48
CA ASN A 95 5.97 -11.99 -23.51
C ASN A 95 5.96 -10.77 -24.47
N ARG A 96 6.52 -9.63 -24.03
CA ARG A 96 6.70 -8.46 -24.89
C ARG A 96 7.87 -8.63 -25.85
N LEU A 97 8.93 -9.32 -25.44
CA LEU A 97 10.06 -9.66 -26.34
C LEU A 97 9.60 -10.66 -27.39
N ARG A 98 9.02 -11.77 -26.93
CA ARG A 98 8.48 -12.83 -27.80
C ARG A 98 7.30 -13.51 -27.12
N HIS A 99 6.17 -13.64 -27.80
CA HIS A 99 5.00 -14.31 -27.25
C HIS A 99 5.18 -15.84 -27.32
N PRO A 100 5.09 -16.60 -26.21
CA PRO A 100 5.46 -18.02 -26.16
C PRO A 100 4.63 -18.91 -27.11
N ARG A 101 3.36 -18.55 -27.36
CA ARG A 101 2.44 -19.32 -28.23
C ARG A 101 2.24 -18.73 -29.62
N LYS A 102 2.73 -17.54 -29.90
CA LYS A 102 2.55 -16.82 -31.18
C LYS A 102 3.90 -16.26 -31.60
N SER A 103 4.73 -17.09 -32.22
CA SER A 103 6.15 -16.81 -32.54
C SER A 103 6.36 -15.50 -33.29
N GLN A 104 5.39 -15.08 -34.11
CA GLN A 104 5.43 -13.83 -34.88
C GLN A 104 5.03 -12.57 -34.05
N ARG A 105 4.62 -12.75 -32.78
CA ARG A 105 4.25 -11.63 -31.89
C ARG A 105 5.35 -11.34 -30.88
N GLY A 106 5.65 -10.05 -30.71
CA GLY A 106 6.66 -9.52 -29.80
C GLY A 106 7.53 -8.48 -30.50
N LEU A 107 8.39 -7.83 -29.72
CA LEU A 107 9.27 -6.77 -30.24
C LEU A 107 10.38 -7.34 -31.12
N LEU A 108 10.97 -8.49 -30.75
CA LEU A 108 12.05 -9.12 -31.50
C LEU A 108 11.61 -9.58 -32.89
N PRO A 109 10.48 -10.33 -33.08
CA PRO A 109 9.97 -10.66 -34.42
C PRO A 109 9.63 -9.42 -35.24
N ARG A 110 9.05 -8.38 -34.61
CA ARG A 110 8.75 -7.13 -35.31
C ARG A 110 10.01 -6.40 -35.78
N LEU A 111 11.07 -6.44 -34.96
CA LEU A 111 12.35 -5.86 -35.33
C LEU A 111 12.94 -6.56 -36.55
N LEU A 112 12.95 -7.90 -36.59
CA LEU A 112 13.40 -8.66 -37.75
C LEU A 112 12.60 -8.29 -39.00
N ALA A 113 11.27 -8.25 -38.93
CA ALA A 113 10.43 -7.87 -40.05
C ALA A 113 10.70 -6.43 -40.54
N GLN A 114 11.07 -5.53 -39.65
CA GLN A 114 11.41 -4.14 -40.01
C GLN A 114 12.82 -4.06 -40.64
N LEU A 115 13.79 -4.77 -40.09
CA LEU A 115 15.15 -4.85 -40.64
C LEU A 115 15.15 -5.43 -42.05
N GLY A 116 14.39 -6.51 -42.31
CA GLY A 116 14.25 -7.11 -43.63
C GLY A 116 13.57 -6.23 -44.67
N ARG A 117 12.87 -5.18 -44.26
CA ARG A 117 12.28 -4.18 -45.17
C ARG A 117 13.22 -3.00 -45.48
N SER A 118 14.14 -2.71 -44.54
CA SER A 118 14.97 -1.50 -44.59
C SER A 118 16.41 -1.78 -45.03
N LEU A 119 16.83 -3.05 -45.03
CA LEU A 119 18.16 -3.49 -45.42
C LEU A 119 18.04 -4.52 -46.56
N ASP A 120 18.98 -4.52 -47.51
CA ASP A 120 18.95 -5.41 -48.66
C ASP A 120 19.32 -6.86 -48.25
N ASP A 121 18.40 -7.80 -48.54
CA ASP A 121 18.40 -9.16 -48.04
C ASP A 121 19.56 -9.97 -48.67
N GLY A 122 20.75 -9.96 -48.09
CA GLY A 122 21.83 -10.85 -48.42
C GLY A 122 23.14 -10.25 -48.85
N ARG A 123 23.27 -8.95 -49.01
CA ARG A 123 24.55 -8.27 -49.31
C ARG A 123 25.18 -7.57 -48.11
N ASP A 124 24.42 -7.29 -47.07
CA ASP A 124 24.90 -6.56 -45.91
C ASP A 124 25.27 -7.49 -44.75
N GLY A 125 26.57 -7.57 -44.44
CA GLY A 125 27.06 -8.33 -43.28
C GLY A 125 26.38 -7.90 -41.98
N LEU A 126 26.06 -6.60 -41.89
CA LEU A 126 25.37 -6.03 -40.74
C LEU A 126 23.95 -6.62 -40.54
N TYR A 127 23.19 -6.86 -41.62
CA TYR A 127 21.88 -7.50 -41.55
C TYR A 127 21.98 -8.91 -40.98
N ARG A 128 22.89 -9.72 -41.47
CA ARG A 128 23.11 -11.08 -40.98
C ARG A 128 23.50 -11.11 -39.50
N ASP A 129 24.39 -10.20 -39.09
CA ASP A 129 24.81 -10.09 -37.71
C ASP A 129 23.64 -9.70 -36.77
N LEU A 130 22.81 -8.72 -37.19
CA LEU A 130 21.64 -8.30 -36.44
C LEU A 130 20.59 -9.42 -36.38
N HIS A 131 20.35 -10.14 -37.48
CA HIS A 131 19.46 -11.29 -37.52
C HIS A 131 19.90 -12.38 -36.53
N ALA A 132 21.16 -12.75 -36.55
CA ALA A 132 21.73 -13.74 -35.63
C ALA A 132 21.61 -13.29 -34.16
N GLN A 133 21.85 -12.00 -33.86
CA GLN A 133 21.67 -11.44 -32.50
C GLN A 133 20.22 -11.52 -32.05
N VAL A 134 19.28 -11.17 -32.90
CA VAL A 134 17.84 -11.20 -32.56
C VAL A 134 17.35 -12.64 -32.38
N ASP A 135 17.79 -13.58 -33.23
CA ASP A 135 17.44 -15.00 -33.07
C ASP A 135 17.97 -15.58 -31.77
N ALA A 136 19.23 -15.28 -31.41
CA ALA A 136 19.81 -15.68 -30.13
C ALA A 136 19.01 -15.10 -28.93
N LEU A 137 18.58 -13.83 -29.02
CA LEU A 137 17.76 -13.20 -28.01
C LEU A 137 16.35 -13.81 -27.90
N MET A 138 15.77 -14.25 -29.01
CA MET A 138 14.48 -14.96 -29.01
C MET A 138 14.58 -16.30 -28.27
N VAL A 139 15.69 -17.05 -28.46
CA VAL A 139 15.94 -18.30 -27.74
C VAL A 139 16.15 -18.03 -26.27
N LYS A 140 17.10 -17.15 -25.92
CA LYS A 140 17.38 -16.78 -24.51
C LYS A 140 16.15 -16.27 -23.77
N SER A 141 15.27 -15.49 -24.44
CA SER A 141 14.06 -14.99 -23.82
C SER A 141 13.05 -16.08 -23.50
N GLN A 142 12.99 -17.14 -24.32
CA GLN A 142 12.14 -18.29 -24.05
C GLN A 142 12.71 -19.15 -22.91
N GLU A 143 14.00 -19.41 -22.94
CA GLU A 143 14.71 -20.15 -21.88
C GLU A 143 14.52 -19.48 -20.52
N LEU A 144 14.73 -18.14 -20.46
CA LEU A 144 14.50 -17.39 -19.22
C LEU A 144 13.02 -17.40 -18.80
N PHE A 145 12.09 -17.37 -19.74
CA PHE A 145 10.65 -17.47 -19.43
C PHE A 145 10.35 -18.80 -18.73
N ASP A 146 10.78 -19.91 -19.31
CA ASP A 146 10.53 -21.25 -18.78
C ASP A 146 11.23 -21.44 -17.43
N LEU A 147 12.49 -21.00 -17.31
CA LEU A 147 13.28 -21.03 -16.08
C LEU A 147 12.60 -20.22 -14.95
N ALA A 148 12.24 -18.96 -15.21
CA ALA A 148 11.64 -18.10 -14.18
C ALA A 148 10.30 -18.62 -13.67
N ILE A 149 9.48 -19.23 -14.55
CA ILE A 149 8.22 -19.84 -14.15
C ILE A 149 8.47 -21.08 -13.27
N ALA A 150 9.40 -21.95 -13.66
CA ALA A 150 9.75 -23.16 -12.92
C ALA A 150 10.41 -22.83 -11.57
N ASP A 151 11.43 -21.98 -11.57
CA ASP A 151 12.20 -21.64 -10.36
C ASP A 151 11.33 -20.95 -9.30
N LEU A 152 10.48 -20.01 -9.70
CA LEU A 152 9.62 -19.32 -8.74
C LEU A 152 8.49 -20.21 -8.20
N GLU A 153 8.03 -21.19 -8.97
CA GLU A 153 7.08 -22.21 -8.48
C GLU A 153 7.78 -23.18 -7.54
N GLN A 154 8.97 -23.67 -7.92
CA GLN A 154 9.76 -24.58 -7.10
C GLN A 154 10.20 -23.92 -5.79
N ALA A 155 10.67 -22.66 -5.83
CA ALA A 155 10.97 -21.89 -4.63
C ALA A 155 9.78 -21.87 -3.65
N GLY A 156 8.56 -21.69 -4.15
CA GLY A 156 7.37 -21.73 -3.30
C GLY A 156 7.13 -23.10 -2.66
N ILE A 157 7.38 -24.18 -3.38
CA ILE A 157 7.25 -25.55 -2.87
C ILE A 157 8.29 -25.81 -1.78
N ASP A 158 9.54 -25.51 -2.05
CA ASP A 158 10.67 -25.77 -1.14
C ASP A 158 10.55 -24.94 0.14
N LEU A 159 10.21 -23.65 0.01
CA LEU A 159 10.01 -22.75 1.16
C LEU A 159 8.80 -23.17 2.01
N ALA A 160 7.70 -23.63 1.42
CA ALA A 160 6.57 -24.16 2.17
C ALA A 160 6.93 -25.48 2.87
N GLY A 161 7.68 -26.36 2.20
CA GLY A 161 8.22 -27.59 2.76
C GLY A 161 9.13 -27.35 3.96
N ALA A 162 10.04 -26.38 3.87
CA ALA A 162 10.92 -25.97 4.96
C ALA A 162 10.15 -25.47 6.22
N LEU A 163 8.93 -24.98 6.03
CA LEU A 163 8.04 -24.55 7.10
C LEU A 163 7.09 -25.66 7.58
N GLU A 164 7.17 -26.84 7.00
CA GLU A 164 6.22 -27.94 7.23
C GLU A 164 4.75 -27.52 7.01
N LYS A 165 4.51 -26.58 6.07
CA LYS A 165 3.19 -26.03 5.77
C LYS A 165 2.66 -26.55 4.43
N GLU A 166 1.42 -27.03 4.45
CA GLU A 166 0.69 -27.40 3.24
C GLU A 166 0.12 -26.15 2.53
N ILE A 167 0.32 -26.04 1.22
CA ILE A 167 -0.20 -24.93 0.41
C ILE A 167 -1.66 -25.21 0.04
N ARG A 168 -2.61 -24.64 0.79
CA ARG A 168 -4.05 -24.82 0.60
C ARG A 168 -4.67 -23.69 -0.21
N ALA A 169 -5.74 -24.00 -0.94
CA ALA A 169 -6.48 -22.98 -1.66
C ALA A 169 -7.17 -22.00 -0.68
N GLY A 170 -7.02 -20.71 -0.93
CA GLY A 170 -7.59 -19.66 -0.09
C GLY A 170 -6.80 -19.32 1.18
N GLU A 171 -5.70 -20.01 1.45
CA GLU A 171 -4.76 -19.71 2.52
C GLU A 171 -3.48 -19.07 1.93
N GLU A 172 -2.87 -18.17 2.70
CA GLU A 172 -1.59 -17.55 2.37
C GLU A 172 -0.55 -17.97 3.41
N ILE A 173 0.55 -18.54 2.95
CA ILE A 173 1.76 -18.73 3.75
C ILE A 173 2.59 -17.47 3.60
N ARG A 174 2.80 -16.76 4.71
CA ARG A 174 3.67 -15.57 4.76
C ARG A 174 4.75 -15.81 5.80
N GLN A 175 6.00 -15.60 5.42
CA GLN A 175 7.14 -15.82 6.30
C GLN A 175 8.22 -14.78 6.05
N ARG A 176 8.64 -14.12 7.11
CA ARG A 176 9.79 -13.23 7.12
C ARG A 176 11.08 -14.06 7.11
N LEU A 177 12.09 -13.58 6.39
CA LEU A 177 13.44 -14.12 6.46
C LEU A 177 14.10 -13.64 7.76
N VAL A 178 14.37 -14.61 8.64
CA VAL A 178 15.06 -14.39 9.91
C VAL A 178 16.25 -15.35 9.97
N PRO A 179 17.31 -15.09 10.78
CA PRO A 179 18.50 -15.92 10.82
C PRO A 179 18.21 -17.41 10.99
N ALA A 180 17.31 -17.77 11.88
CA ALA A 180 16.91 -19.18 12.09
C ALA A 180 16.35 -19.87 10.83
N PHE A 181 15.73 -19.11 9.91
CA PHE A 181 15.24 -19.64 8.63
C PHE A 181 16.32 -19.60 7.55
N THR A 182 17.12 -18.53 7.51
CA THR A 182 18.15 -18.34 6.48
C THR A 182 19.37 -19.23 6.65
N GLU A 183 19.54 -19.85 7.81
CA GLU A 183 20.56 -20.89 8.07
C GLU A 183 20.13 -22.28 7.60
N SER A 184 18.87 -22.49 7.21
CA SER A 184 18.36 -23.80 6.76
C SER A 184 18.91 -24.21 5.38
N GLU A 185 19.11 -25.53 5.16
CA GLU A 185 19.58 -26.09 3.89
C GLU A 185 18.62 -25.71 2.74
N ALA A 186 17.32 -25.85 2.94
CA ALA A 186 16.30 -25.49 1.95
C ALA A 186 16.38 -24.02 1.52
N TRP A 187 16.69 -23.10 2.45
CA TRP A 187 16.93 -21.71 2.10
C TRP A 187 18.19 -21.54 1.25
N GLN A 188 19.30 -22.20 1.61
CA GLN A 188 20.55 -22.09 0.87
C GLN A 188 20.41 -22.59 -0.57
N GLU A 189 19.68 -23.68 -0.79
CA GLU A 189 19.35 -24.19 -2.13
C GLU A 189 18.47 -23.20 -2.90
N THR A 190 17.44 -22.66 -2.27
CA THR A 190 16.56 -21.62 -2.85
C THR A 190 17.36 -20.38 -3.24
N VAL A 191 18.28 -19.90 -2.39
CA VAL A 191 19.16 -18.75 -2.67
C VAL A 191 20.03 -19.01 -3.89
N ALA A 192 20.64 -20.20 -3.98
CA ALA A 192 21.49 -20.57 -5.13
C ALA A 192 20.69 -20.53 -6.44
N MET A 193 19.49 -21.08 -6.44
CA MET A 193 18.57 -21.05 -7.58
C MET A 193 18.16 -19.61 -7.95
N LEU A 194 17.73 -18.78 -6.98
CA LEU A 194 17.33 -17.39 -7.23
C LEU A 194 18.49 -16.51 -7.71
N ARG A 195 19.71 -16.72 -7.20
CA ARG A 195 20.92 -16.05 -7.70
C ARG A 195 21.27 -16.45 -9.12
N SER A 196 21.08 -17.72 -9.46
CA SER A 196 21.24 -18.19 -10.84
C SER A 196 20.22 -17.54 -11.77
N LEU A 197 18.95 -17.49 -11.36
CA LEU A 197 17.89 -16.79 -12.10
C LEU A 197 18.22 -15.29 -12.28
N ALA A 198 18.74 -14.64 -11.25
CA ALA A 198 19.17 -13.23 -11.32
C ALA A 198 20.28 -13.05 -12.37
N ARG A 199 21.28 -13.93 -12.39
CA ARG A 199 22.39 -13.89 -13.35
C ARG A 199 21.87 -14.04 -14.78
N VAL A 200 21.06 -15.06 -15.08
CA VAL A 200 20.50 -15.26 -16.43
C VAL A 200 19.62 -14.09 -16.86
N THR A 201 18.86 -13.50 -15.92
CA THR A 201 18.03 -12.32 -16.16
C THR A 201 18.90 -11.10 -16.53
N ALA A 202 20.00 -10.87 -15.82
CA ALA A 202 20.95 -9.80 -16.11
C ALA A 202 21.63 -9.99 -17.48
N GLU A 203 22.08 -11.22 -17.78
CA GLU A 203 22.71 -11.58 -19.05
C GLU A 203 21.79 -11.31 -20.26
N LEU A 204 20.49 -11.58 -20.15
CA LEU A 204 19.53 -11.23 -21.19
C LEU A 204 19.39 -9.70 -21.33
N GLY A 205 19.36 -8.98 -20.21
CA GLY A 205 19.34 -7.51 -20.19
C GLY A 205 20.57 -6.89 -20.88
N GLU A 206 21.77 -7.42 -20.60
CA GLU A 206 23.03 -7.01 -21.24
C GLU A 206 23.05 -7.36 -22.73
N SER A 207 22.57 -8.55 -23.10
CA SER A 207 22.48 -8.98 -24.51
C SER A 207 21.55 -8.04 -25.32
N LEU A 208 20.45 -7.57 -24.72
CA LEU A 208 19.58 -6.54 -25.32
C LEU A 208 20.31 -5.20 -25.49
N GLN A 209 21.13 -4.79 -24.51
CA GLN A 209 21.97 -3.59 -24.68
C GLN A 209 22.98 -3.75 -25.81
N GLY A 210 23.57 -4.92 -25.98
CA GLY A 210 24.42 -5.25 -27.11
C GLY A 210 23.71 -5.03 -28.45
N LEU A 211 22.49 -5.58 -28.59
CA LEU A 211 21.64 -5.35 -29.77
C LEU A 211 21.36 -3.86 -30.00
N LEU A 212 21.01 -3.11 -28.95
CA LEU A 212 20.76 -1.67 -29.05
C LEU A 212 21.98 -0.87 -29.53
N LYS A 213 23.20 -1.27 -29.11
CA LYS A 213 24.44 -0.70 -29.62
C LYS A 213 24.64 -1.02 -31.10
N SER A 214 24.29 -2.22 -31.55
CA SER A 214 24.36 -2.62 -32.96
C SER A 214 23.34 -1.86 -33.81
N LEU A 215 22.12 -1.63 -33.32
CA LEU A 215 21.09 -0.84 -34.01
C LEU A 215 21.49 0.62 -34.22
N ARG A 216 22.35 1.21 -33.39
CA ARG A 216 22.87 2.57 -33.58
C ARG A 216 23.84 2.71 -34.77
N LYS A 217 24.33 1.59 -35.30
CA LYS A 217 25.23 1.56 -36.47
C LYS A 217 24.49 1.44 -37.80
N LEU A 218 23.15 1.39 -37.76
CA LEU A 218 22.32 1.32 -38.95
C LEU A 218 22.41 2.62 -39.75
N PRO A 219 22.26 2.56 -41.10
CA PRO A 219 22.04 3.73 -41.94
C PRO A 219 20.81 4.53 -41.47
N ASP A 220 20.79 5.84 -41.72
CA ASP A 220 19.77 6.77 -41.18
C ASP A 220 18.34 6.33 -41.40
N ASP A 221 18.00 5.85 -42.60
CA ASP A 221 16.65 5.38 -42.93
C ASP A 221 16.24 4.14 -42.12
N ALA A 222 17.16 3.17 -41.96
CA ALA A 222 16.91 1.96 -41.18
C ALA A 222 16.92 2.27 -39.67
N ALA A 223 17.76 3.19 -39.23
CA ALA A 223 17.80 3.67 -37.85
C ALA A 223 16.47 4.37 -37.48
N GLU A 224 15.94 5.24 -38.35
CA GLU A 224 14.64 5.89 -38.15
C GLU A 224 13.52 4.85 -38.07
N ALA A 225 13.47 3.89 -39.01
CA ALA A 225 12.46 2.85 -39.08
C ALA A 225 12.45 1.93 -37.83
N THR A 226 13.59 1.74 -37.16
CA THR A 226 13.73 0.85 -35.98
C THR A 226 13.72 1.61 -34.65
N ARG A 227 13.76 2.94 -34.63
CA ARG A 227 13.91 3.80 -33.44
C ARG A 227 12.89 3.49 -32.34
N SER A 228 11.61 3.37 -32.71
CA SER A 228 10.53 3.07 -31.73
C SER A 228 10.72 1.71 -31.08
N LEU A 229 11.10 0.69 -31.85
CA LEU A 229 11.35 -0.65 -31.34
C LEU A 229 12.61 -0.67 -30.44
N GLY A 230 13.63 0.11 -30.80
CA GLY A 230 14.84 0.31 -29.96
C GLY A 230 14.48 0.92 -28.60
N THR A 231 13.61 1.92 -28.57
CA THR A 231 13.15 2.53 -27.31
C THR A 231 12.41 1.50 -26.44
N ASP A 232 11.51 0.73 -27.04
CA ASP A 232 10.78 -0.33 -26.34
C ASP A 232 11.73 -1.42 -25.77
N LEU A 233 12.72 -1.84 -26.55
CA LEU A 233 13.73 -2.82 -26.14
C LEU A 233 14.61 -2.27 -25.01
N ALA A 234 14.98 -1.00 -25.05
CA ALA A 234 15.76 -0.34 -23.99
C ALA A 234 14.96 -0.36 -22.65
N GLY A 235 13.66 -0.08 -22.71
CA GLY A 235 12.79 -0.16 -21.53
C GLY A 235 12.73 -1.58 -20.96
N ILE A 236 12.68 -2.61 -21.80
CA ILE A 236 12.71 -4.01 -21.34
C ILE A 236 14.06 -4.38 -20.75
N SER A 237 15.18 -3.96 -21.38
CA SER A 237 16.51 -4.21 -20.85
C SER A 237 16.67 -3.64 -19.43
N LEU A 238 16.27 -2.39 -19.21
CA LEU A 238 16.29 -1.78 -17.89
C LEU A 238 15.42 -2.55 -16.89
N ARG A 239 14.23 -2.98 -17.31
CA ARG A 239 13.32 -3.76 -16.45
C ARG A 239 13.91 -5.10 -16.04
N LEU A 240 14.58 -5.81 -16.95
CA LEU A 240 15.29 -7.06 -16.64
C LEU A 240 16.44 -6.84 -15.66
N GLN A 241 17.21 -5.76 -15.81
CA GLN A 241 18.28 -5.41 -14.87
C GLN A 241 17.72 -5.12 -13.47
N LEU A 242 16.63 -4.37 -13.36
CA LEU A 242 15.96 -4.12 -12.08
C LEU A 242 15.40 -5.41 -11.46
N MET A 243 14.85 -6.33 -12.27
CA MET A 243 14.38 -7.62 -11.77
C MET A 243 15.55 -8.48 -11.24
N ALA A 244 16.70 -8.49 -11.92
CA ALA A 244 17.89 -9.17 -11.44
C ALA A 244 18.42 -8.57 -10.13
N GLN A 245 18.49 -7.23 -10.04
CA GLN A 245 18.90 -6.53 -8.83
C GLN A 245 17.95 -6.84 -7.66
N ASN A 246 16.63 -6.84 -7.89
CA ASN A 246 15.65 -7.16 -6.87
C ASN A 246 15.77 -8.61 -6.37
N LEU A 247 16.07 -9.58 -7.26
CA LEU A 247 16.36 -10.96 -6.85
C LEU A 247 17.59 -11.03 -5.95
N LEU A 248 18.66 -10.33 -6.32
CA LEU A 248 19.87 -10.25 -5.49
C LEU A 248 19.61 -9.57 -4.15
N ALA A 249 18.86 -8.46 -4.15
CA ALA A 249 18.48 -7.76 -2.91
C ALA A 249 17.63 -8.64 -1.98
N PHE A 250 16.72 -9.45 -2.55
CA PHE A 250 15.93 -10.41 -1.75
C PHE A 250 16.80 -11.49 -1.09
N THR A 251 17.89 -11.91 -1.75
CA THR A 251 18.81 -12.93 -1.23
C THR A 251 19.98 -12.34 -0.43
N ALA A 252 20.05 -11.02 -0.30
CA ALA A 252 21.04 -10.35 0.52
C ALA A 252 20.56 -10.29 1.98
N ASP A 253 21.50 -10.47 2.90
CA ASP A 253 21.26 -10.25 4.33
C ASP A 253 21.59 -8.80 4.66
N ASP A 254 20.69 -7.88 4.23
CA ASP A 254 20.84 -6.45 4.46
C ASP A 254 19.96 -6.01 5.63
N PRO A 255 20.55 -5.62 6.78
CA PRO A 255 19.80 -5.22 7.97
C PRO A 255 18.96 -3.95 7.79
N GLN A 256 19.13 -3.20 6.70
CA GLN A 256 18.30 -2.03 6.39
C GLN A 256 16.96 -2.41 5.74
N PHE A 257 16.82 -3.66 5.29
CA PHE A 257 15.63 -4.14 4.61
C PHE A 257 14.98 -5.32 5.34
N CYS A 258 13.66 -5.35 5.32
CA CYS A 258 12.89 -6.53 5.65
C CYS A 258 12.65 -7.34 4.39
N ALA A 259 13.05 -8.61 4.36
CA ALA A 259 12.73 -9.54 3.29
C ALA A 259 11.74 -10.60 3.79
N TRP A 260 10.75 -10.94 2.97
CA TRP A 260 9.78 -11.99 3.25
C TRP A 260 9.25 -12.62 1.96
N PHE A 261 8.65 -13.78 2.08
CA PHE A 261 7.93 -14.40 0.98
C PHE A 261 6.47 -14.66 1.32
N GLU A 262 5.65 -14.69 0.27
CA GLU A 262 4.23 -15.02 0.34
C GLU A 262 3.95 -16.13 -0.68
N ILE A 263 3.27 -17.20 -0.25
CA ILE A 263 2.94 -18.34 -1.08
C ILE A 263 1.43 -18.56 -1.02
N THR A 264 0.80 -18.62 -2.18
CA THR A 264 -0.63 -18.88 -2.31
C THR A 264 -0.88 -19.91 -3.39
N ARG A 265 -1.94 -20.72 -3.25
CA ARG A 265 -2.49 -21.50 -4.35
C ARG A 265 -3.60 -20.68 -5.02
N GLY A 266 -3.46 -20.43 -6.31
CA GLY A 266 -4.39 -19.59 -7.04
C GLY A 266 -4.50 -19.93 -8.51
N ARG A 267 -5.41 -19.24 -9.20
CA ARG A 267 -5.67 -19.47 -10.61
C ARG A 267 -4.60 -18.82 -11.49
N ILE A 268 -3.97 -19.61 -12.35
CA ILE A 268 -2.99 -19.19 -13.35
C ILE A 268 -3.56 -19.50 -14.74
N GLY A 269 -4.19 -18.52 -15.37
CA GLY A 269 -4.89 -18.74 -16.63
C GLY A 269 -6.09 -19.67 -16.47
N ARG A 270 -5.99 -20.91 -17.02
CA ARG A 270 -7.06 -21.93 -16.94
C ARG A 270 -6.77 -23.03 -15.90
N SER A 271 -5.58 -23.07 -15.31
CA SER A 271 -5.15 -24.05 -14.32
C SER A 271 -4.95 -23.39 -12.95
N GLU A 272 -4.88 -24.21 -11.90
CA GLU A 272 -4.39 -23.80 -10.60
C GLU A 272 -2.88 -24.03 -10.53
N GLY A 273 -2.18 -23.21 -9.73
CA GLY A 273 -0.76 -23.34 -9.50
C GLY A 273 -0.32 -22.54 -8.28
N ILE A 274 0.94 -22.71 -7.93
CA ILE A 274 1.57 -22.00 -6.82
C ILE A 274 2.04 -20.63 -7.30
N ILE A 275 1.69 -19.60 -6.53
CA ILE A 275 2.08 -18.22 -6.77
C ILE A 275 2.98 -17.80 -5.62
N THR A 276 4.26 -17.68 -5.92
CA THR A 276 5.29 -17.19 -5.00
C THR A 276 5.54 -15.72 -5.25
N ARG A 277 5.57 -14.93 -4.17
CA ARG A 277 5.96 -13.53 -4.15
C ARG A 277 7.16 -13.37 -3.23
N LEU A 278 8.24 -12.86 -3.76
CA LEU A 278 9.45 -12.51 -3.01
C LEU A 278 9.44 -11.00 -2.82
N CYS A 279 9.45 -10.57 -1.57
CA CYS A 279 9.19 -9.18 -1.21
C CYS A 279 10.34 -8.61 -0.38
N THR A 280 10.72 -7.35 -0.64
CA THR A 280 11.62 -6.58 0.22
C THR A 280 11.05 -5.20 0.49
N ALA A 281 11.28 -4.66 1.68
CA ALA A 281 10.90 -3.30 2.05
C ALA A 281 11.95 -2.65 2.94
N PRO A 282 12.22 -1.34 2.81
CA PRO A 282 13.09 -0.63 3.73
C PRO A 282 12.46 -0.58 5.13
N LEU A 283 13.26 -0.86 6.16
CA LEU A 283 12.82 -0.74 7.55
C LEU A 283 12.60 0.72 7.95
N VAL A 284 13.47 1.60 7.50
CA VAL A 284 13.41 3.03 7.82
C VAL A 284 13.37 3.82 6.52
N VAL A 285 12.29 4.55 6.30
CA VAL A 285 12.12 5.42 5.12
C VAL A 285 12.53 6.87 5.37
N ALA A 286 12.80 7.23 6.62
CA ALA A 286 13.17 8.58 7.02
C ALA A 286 14.39 9.14 6.26
N PRO A 287 15.52 8.42 6.10
CA PRO A 287 16.64 8.89 5.30
C PRO A 287 16.26 9.13 3.84
N LEU A 288 15.51 8.22 3.24
CA LEU A 288 15.05 8.35 1.84
C LEU A 288 14.17 9.57 1.65
N LEU A 289 13.21 9.81 2.55
CA LEU A 289 12.34 10.99 2.51
C LEU A 289 13.13 12.29 2.73
N ARG A 290 14.11 12.29 3.64
CA ARG A 290 14.98 13.43 3.88
C ARG A 290 15.75 13.81 2.61
N GLU A 291 16.47 12.84 2.03
CA GLU A 291 17.38 13.07 0.92
C GLU A 291 16.65 13.39 -0.40
N THR A 292 15.51 12.72 -0.66
CA THR A 292 14.79 12.87 -1.93
C THR A 292 13.75 13.98 -1.90
N LEU A 293 13.26 14.36 -0.72
CA LEU A 293 12.14 15.29 -0.56
C LEU A 293 12.51 16.50 0.30
N LEU A 294 12.81 16.29 1.60
CA LEU A 294 12.86 17.39 2.57
C LEU A 294 14.04 18.34 2.33
N GLU A 295 15.21 17.82 1.94
CA GLU A 295 16.40 18.61 1.65
C GLU A 295 16.39 19.22 0.25
N ARG A 296 15.58 18.69 -0.68
CA ARG A 296 15.56 19.11 -2.09
C ARG A 296 14.51 20.19 -2.39
N MET A 297 13.49 20.30 -1.56
CA MET A 297 12.42 21.28 -1.77
C MET A 297 12.70 22.59 -1.01
N GLN A 298 12.28 23.69 -1.61
CA GLN A 298 12.35 25.01 -0.98
C GLN A 298 11.40 25.10 0.23
N THR A 299 10.19 24.52 0.09
CA THR A 299 9.17 24.52 1.13
C THR A 299 8.40 23.21 1.06
N VAL A 300 8.25 22.54 2.20
CA VAL A 300 7.38 21.38 2.38
C VAL A 300 6.44 21.67 3.54
N VAL A 301 5.15 21.57 3.28
CA VAL A 301 4.11 21.63 4.31
C VAL A 301 3.51 20.24 4.49
N LEU A 302 3.60 19.69 5.69
CA LEU A 302 2.94 18.44 6.07
C LEU A 302 1.68 18.80 6.85
N THR A 303 0.53 18.40 6.37
CA THR A 303 -0.75 18.70 7.01
C THR A 303 -1.60 17.44 7.20
N SER A 304 -2.30 17.37 8.31
CA SER A 304 -3.35 16.38 8.58
C SER A 304 -4.05 16.72 9.90
N ALA A 305 -5.24 16.19 10.09
CA ALA A 305 -5.94 16.23 11.37
C ALA A 305 -5.27 15.37 12.47
N THR A 306 -4.35 14.45 12.10
CA THR A 306 -3.82 13.40 12.98
C THR A 306 -2.29 13.26 12.92
N LEU A 307 -1.54 14.38 12.92
CA LEU A 307 -0.06 14.37 12.90
C LEU A 307 0.57 14.17 14.29
N THR A 308 -0.19 14.44 15.36
CA THR A 308 0.34 14.42 16.73
C THR A 308 -0.16 13.21 17.52
N VAL A 309 0.66 12.78 18.48
CA VAL A 309 0.31 11.84 19.54
C VAL A 309 0.46 12.56 20.87
N ALA A 310 -0.62 12.67 21.66
CA ALA A 310 -0.67 13.46 22.88
C ALA A 310 -0.13 14.90 22.67
N GLU A 311 -0.57 15.55 21.57
CA GLU A 311 -0.18 16.92 21.18
C GLU A 311 1.29 17.12 20.78
N ARG A 312 2.07 16.03 20.57
CA ARG A 312 3.49 16.07 20.21
C ARG A 312 3.73 15.53 18.82
N PHE A 313 4.67 16.14 18.07
CA PHE A 313 5.04 15.74 16.71
C PHE A 313 6.21 14.73 16.68
N ASP A 314 6.75 14.29 17.82
CA ASP A 314 7.97 13.45 17.89
C ASP A 314 7.88 12.21 17.01
N TYR A 315 6.75 11.51 17.05
CA TYR A 315 6.53 10.33 16.21
C TYR A 315 6.64 10.67 14.72
N LEU A 316 5.92 11.68 14.25
CA LEU A 316 6.00 12.12 12.85
C LEU A 316 7.42 12.51 12.45
N ARG A 317 8.09 13.32 13.28
CA ARG A 317 9.46 13.79 13.02
C ARG A 317 10.42 12.62 12.84
N GLN A 318 10.36 11.63 13.71
CA GLN A 318 11.21 10.44 13.65
C GLN A 318 10.92 9.60 12.40
N ARG A 319 9.64 9.40 12.07
CA ARG A 319 9.24 8.53 10.96
C ARG A 319 9.45 9.14 9.57
N THR A 320 9.49 10.46 9.48
CA THR A 320 9.67 11.20 8.21
C THR A 320 11.09 11.75 8.02
N GLY A 321 11.94 11.71 9.05
CA GLY A 321 13.30 12.26 8.99
C GLY A 321 13.39 13.77 9.34
N LEU A 322 12.29 14.39 9.77
CA LEU A 322 12.29 15.80 10.19
C LEU A 322 13.18 16.06 11.39
N ASN A 323 13.37 15.07 12.28
CA ASN A 323 14.29 15.15 13.43
C ASN A 323 15.77 15.21 13.03
N GLN A 324 16.11 14.90 11.78
CA GLN A 324 17.46 14.92 11.24
C GLN A 324 17.79 16.22 10.50
N LEU A 325 16.81 17.11 10.35
CA LEU A 325 17.01 18.44 9.80
C LEU A 325 17.44 19.42 10.88
N GLU A 326 18.09 20.50 10.46
CA GLU A 326 18.40 21.61 11.38
C GLU A 326 17.10 22.17 12.00
N PRO A 327 17.04 22.37 13.33
CA PRO A 327 15.82 22.83 14.01
C PRO A 327 15.24 24.13 13.42
N ALA A 328 16.08 25.03 12.94
CA ALA A 328 15.66 26.30 12.34
C ALA A 328 14.89 26.14 11.00
N ARG A 329 14.98 24.96 10.37
CA ARG A 329 14.23 24.65 9.15
C ARG A 329 12.87 24.04 9.40
N VAL A 330 12.55 23.68 10.65
CA VAL A 330 11.31 22.97 10.99
C VAL A 330 10.46 23.86 11.88
N ALA A 331 9.26 24.15 11.44
CA ALA A 331 8.24 24.85 12.23
C ALA A 331 7.04 23.92 12.47
N GLU A 332 6.50 23.95 13.66
CA GLU A 332 5.35 23.14 14.07
C GLU A 332 4.19 24.04 14.45
N LEU A 333 2.99 23.69 14.00
CA LEU A 333 1.77 24.40 14.32
C LEU A 333 0.68 23.40 14.69
N LEU A 334 0.17 23.47 15.90
CA LEU A 334 -0.98 22.73 16.38
C LEU A 334 -2.17 23.69 16.54
N LEU A 335 -3.22 23.44 15.77
CA LEU A 335 -4.44 24.21 15.84
C LEU A 335 -5.51 23.42 16.60
N THR A 336 -6.27 24.11 17.41
CA THR A 336 -7.45 23.55 18.10
C THR A 336 -8.60 23.36 17.10
N SER A 337 -9.42 22.35 17.34
CA SER A 337 -10.63 22.13 16.55
C SER A 337 -11.62 23.28 16.73
N PRO A 338 -12.34 23.70 15.68
CA PRO A 338 -13.42 24.70 15.78
C PRO A 338 -14.73 24.15 16.39
N PHE A 339 -14.80 22.84 16.65
CA PHE A 339 -15.97 22.16 17.17
C PHE A 339 -16.00 22.16 18.70
N ASP A 340 -17.19 22.32 19.30
CA ASP A 340 -17.41 22.21 20.74
C ASP A 340 -17.68 20.75 21.14
N PHE A 341 -16.63 19.94 21.21
CA PHE A 341 -16.75 18.52 21.56
C PHE A 341 -17.33 18.28 22.96
N LYS A 342 -17.25 19.26 23.87
CA LYS A 342 -17.88 19.14 25.20
C LYS A 342 -19.41 19.01 25.12
N ARG A 343 -20.00 19.66 24.13
CA ARG A 343 -21.46 19.65 23.91
C ARG A 343 -21.89 18.68 22.83
N GLN A 344 -21.04 18.47 21.81
CA GLN A 344 -21.38 17.71 20.62
C GLN A 344 -21.09 16.21 20.76
N ALA A 345 -20.15 15.80 21.59
CA ALA A 345 -19.70 14.42 21.64
C ALA A 345 -19.64 13.84 23.04
N LEU A 346 -19.83 12.53 23.15
CA LEU A 346 -19.60 11.75 24.35
C LEU A 346 -18.71 10.54 24.02
N LEU A 347 -17.63 10.34 24.78
CA LEU A 347 -16.83 9.13 24.73
C LEU A 347 -17.33 8.16 25.80
N ALA A 348 -17.80 6.99 25.40
CA ALA A 348 -18.37 5.98 26.28
C ALA A 348 -17.46 4.75 26.37
N VAL A 349 -17.09 4.30 27.57
CA VAL A 349 -16.21 3.16 27.80
C VAL A 349 -16.76 2.26 28.90
N PRO A 350 -17.16 1.01 28.60
CA PRO A 350 -17.63 0.07 29.61
C PRO A 350 -16.47 -0.42 30.48
N THR A 351 -16.71 -0.53 31.80
CA THR A 351 -15.70 -0.97 32.78
C THR A 351 -15.72 -2.47 33.03
N ASP A 352 -16.80 -3.15 32.74
CA ASP A 352 -17.06 -4.56 33.04
C ASP A 352 -16.86 -5.52 31.85
N ILE A 353 -16.47 -4.99 30.68
CA ILE A 353 -16.15 -5.81 29.51
C ILE A 353 -14.80 -6.53 29.70
N PRO A 354 -14.72 -7.85 29.36
CA PRO A 354 -13.43 -8.56 29.34
C PRO A 354 -12.43 -7.91 28.38
N GLU A 355 -11.14 -8.04 28.66
CA GLU A 355 -10.11 -7.58 27.72
C GLU A 355 -10.09 -8.43 26.44
N PRO A 356 -9.70 -7.86 25.28
CA PRO A 356 -9.53 -8.61 24.04
C PRO A 356 -8.65 -9.85 24.21
N GLY A 357 -9.11 -10.99 23.67
CA GLY A 357 -8.43 -12.29 23.80
C GLY A 357 -8.81 -13.08 25.05
N LYS A 358 -9.58 -12.52 25.97
CA LYS A 358 -10.12 -13.26 27.11
C LYS A 358 -11.48 -13.92 26.77
N PRO A 359 -11.82 -15.05 27.41
CA PRO A 359 -13.14 -15.68 27.27
C PRO A 359 -14.26 -14.67 27.56
N GLY A 360 -15.36 -14.74 26.82
CA GLY A 360 -16.52 -13.86 26.97
C GLY A 360 -16.37 -12.47 26.30
N PHE A 361 -15.20 -12.13 25.75
CA PHE A 361 -15.01 -10.82 25.11
C PHE A 361 -15.92 -10.64 23.88
N ALA A 362 -15.98 -11.62 22.99
CA ALA A 362 -16.75 -11.50 21.76
C ALA A 362 -18.26 -11.44 22.04
N GLU A 363 -18.73 -12.19 23.02
CA GLU A 363 -20.11 -12.18 23.51
C GLU A 363 -20.48 -10.83 24.10
N ALA A 364 -19.63 -10.27 24.97
CA ALA A 364 -19.84 -8.94 25.56
C ALA A 364 -19.83 -7.83 24.49
N VAL A 365 -18.93 -7.90 23.49
CA VAL A 365 -18.93 -6.98 22.35
C VAL A 365 -20.23 -7.09 21.56
N ARG A 366 -20.75 -8.30 21.29
CA ARG A 366 -22.03 -8.51 20.62
C ARG A 366 -23.17 -7.83 21.39
N ASP A 367 -23.32 -8.17 22.66
CA ASP A 367 -24.45 -7.74 23.49
C ASP A 367 -24.47 -6.23 23.69
N LEU A 368 -23.32 -5.63 23.98
CA LEU A 368 -23.20 -4.17 24.10
C LEU A 368 -23.36 -3.46 22.77
N THR A 369 -22.90 -4.05 21.66
CA THR A 369 -23.11 -3.49 20.31
C THR A 369 -24.61 -3.46 20.00
N GLU A 370 -25.34 -4.57 20.17
CA GLU A 370 -26.78 -4.61 19.94
C GLU A 370 -27.53 -3.58 20.77
N ALA A 371 -27.25 -3.53 22.07
CA ALA A 371 -27.90 -2.58 22.98
C ALA A 371 -27.61 -1.10 22.61
N ALA A 372 -26.39 -0.80 22.16
CA ALA A 372 -25.98 0.54 21.74
C ALA A 372 -26.62 0.92 20.39
N LEU A 373 -26.71 -0.01 19.44
CA LEU A 373 -27.36 0.20 18.14
C LEU A 373 -28.85 0.53 18.31
N LEU A 374 -29.54 -0.19 19.20
CA LEU A 374 -30.94 0.08 19.55
C LEU A 374 -31.09 1.42 20.28
N ALA A 375 -30.13 1.79 21.13
CA ALA A 375 -30.15 3.06 21.85
C ALA A 375 -29.97 4.29 20.93
N ALA A 376 -29.25 4.12 19.81
CA ALA A 376 -28.99 5.17 18.82
C ALA A 376 -29.97 5.14 17.63
N ASP A 377 -30.93 4.24 17.62
CA ASP A 377 -31.88 4.04 16.52
C ASP A 377 -31.18 3.81 15.16
N GLY A 378 -30.18 2.92 15.12
CA GLY A 378 -29.31 2.71 13.98
C GLY A 378 -28.20 3.77 13.91
N ARG A 379 -28.13 4.54 12.82
CA ARG A 379 -27.20 5.68 12.56
C ARG A 379 -25.75 5.44 13.00
N SER A 380 -25.27 4.21 12.84
CA SER A 380 -24.05 3.74 13.50
C SER A 380 -23.04 3.13 12.54
N PHE A 381 -21.75 3.44 12.77
CA PHE A 381 -20.63 2.63 12.29
C PHE A 381 -20.14 1.72 13.40
N VAL A 382 -19.94 0.43 13.08
CA VAL A 382 -19.31 -0.55 13.96
C VAL A 382 -17.96 -0.94 13.37
N LEU A 383 -16.88 -0.49 13.99
CA LEU A 383 -15.52 -0.58 13.48
C LEU A 383 -14.75 -1.72 14.17
N PHE A 384 -14.24 -2.63 13.36
CA PHE A 384 -13.46 -3.79 13.79
C PHE A 384 -12.02 -3.71 13.30
N THR A 385 -11.11 -4.38 14.00
CA THR A 385 -9.72 -4.58 13.59
C THR A 385 -9.49 -5.91 12.88
N ALA A 386 -10.44 -6.85 12.95
CA ALA A 386 -10.36 -8.17 12.33
C ALA A 386 -11.65 -8.52 11.58
N TYR A 387 -11.50 -8.94 10.33
CA TYR A 387 -12.63 -9.29 9.47
C TYR A 387 -13.39 -10.55 9.97
N SER A 388 -12.70 -11.46 10.65
CA SER A 388 -13.33 -12.63 11.28
C SER A 388 -14.33 -12.23 12.36
N MET A 389 -13.95 -11.29 13.24
CA MET A 389 -14.82 -10.78 14.28
C MET A 389 -16.01 -9.98 13.69
N LEU A 390 -15.75 -9.16 12.68
CA LEU A 390 -16.80 -8.45 11.95
C LEU A 390 -17.84 -9.43 11.39
N ARG A 391 -17.39 -10.49 10.69
CA ARG A 391 -18.31 -11.49 10.12
C ARG A 391 -19.14 -12.19 11.19
N ARG A 392 -18.51 -12.55 12.31
CA ARG A 392 -19.19 -13.22 13.43
C ARG A 392 -20.29 -12.33 14.01
N ILE A 393 -19.93 -11.12 14.45
CA ILE A 393 -20.87 -10.20 15.11
C ILE A 393 -21.98 -9.76 14.15
N HIS A 394 -21.66 -9.43 12.91
CA HIS A 394 -22.66 -9.12 11.89
C HIS A 394 -23.61 -10.32 11.65
N GLY A 395 -23.09 -11.53 11.53
CA GLY A 395 -23.91 -12.73 11.31
C GLY A 395 -24.87 -13.02 12.46
N GLU A 396 -24.45 -12.77 13.68
CA GLU A 396 -25.26 -12.98 14.90
C GLU A 396 -26.33 -11.86 15.07
N LEU A 397 -26.04 -10.59 14.73
CA LEU A 397 -26.93 -9.46 14.97
C LEU A 397 -27.83 -9.09 13.78
N SER A 398 -27.38 -9.33 12.54
CA SER A 398 -28.09 -8.88 11.35
C SER A 398 -29.54 -9.41 11.26
N PRO A 399 -29.86 -10.69 11.58
CA PRO A 399 -31.24 -11.16 11.51
C PRO A 399 -32.19 -10.44 12.47
N SER A 400 -31.77 -10.21 13.71
CA SER A 400 -32.61 -9.54 14.73
C SER A 400 -32.80 -8.07 14.42
N LEU A 401 -31.74 -7.36 14.01
CA LEU A 401 -31.79 -5.93 13.66
C LEU A 401 -32.62 -5.71 12.39
N SER A 402 -32.47 -6.55 11.36
CA SER A 402 -33.28 -6.43 10.13
C SER A 402 -34.76 -6.69 10.39
N ALA A 403 -35.10 -7.65 11.27
CA ALA A 403 -36.49 -7.89 11.68
C ALA A 403 -37.13 -6.70 12.43
N GLN A 404 -36.31 -5.84 13.04
CA GLN A 404 -36.72 -4.59 13.69
C GLN A 404 -36.75 -3.39 12.72
N GLY A 405 -36.45 -3.60 11.43
CA GLY A 405 -36.54 -2.58 10.40
C GLY A 405 -35.23 -1.81 10.11
N TYR A 406 -34.11 -2.18 10.74
CA TYR A 406 -32.83 -1.52 10.48
C TYR A 406 -32.21 -1.99 9.17
N GLN A 407 -31.59 -1.06 8.43
CA GLN A 407 -30.78 -1.40 7.27
C GLN A 407 -29.37 -1.80 7.74
N VAL A 408 -29.09 -3.09 7.74
CA VAL A 408 -27.78 -3.64 8.16
C VAL A 408 -26.89 -3.84 6.96
N LEU A 409 -25.76 -3.15 6.93
CA LEU A 409 -24.77 -3.15 5.85
C LEU A 409 -23.44 -3.73 6.34
N ARG A 410 -22.74 -4.46 5.47
CA ARG A 410 -21.44 -5.02 5.80
C ARG A 410 -20.42 -4.77 4.71
N GLN A 411 -19.20 -4.42 5.11
CA GLN A 411 -18.06 -4.37 4.20
C GLN A 411 -17.85 -5.71 3.49
N GLY A 412 -17.65 -5.64 2.16
CA GLY A 412 -17.48 -6.81 1.29
C GLY A 412 -18.75 -7.28 0.59
N GLU A 413 -19.93 -6.76 0.93
CA GLU A 413 -21.18 -7.05 0.20
C GLU A 413 -21.34 -6.20 -1.07
N SER A 414 -20.68 -5.04 -1.10
CA SER A 414 -20.70 -4.13 -2.24
C SER A 414 -19.46 -3.26 -2.24
N THR A 415 -19.30 -2.42 -3.27
CA THR A 415 -18.22 -1.43 -3.30
C THR A 415 -18.37 -0.43 -2.15
N ARG A 416 -17.24 0.10 -1.65
CA ARG A 416 -17.23 1.11 -0.58
C ARG A 416 -18.17 2.28 -0.88
N HIS A 417 -18.12 2.81 -2.09
CA HIS A 417 -18.97 3.92 -2.53
C HIS A 417 -20.46 3.56 -2.45
N SER A 418 -20.85 2.39 -2.94
CA SER A 418 -22.24 1.92 -2.89
C SER A 418 -22.75 1.73 -1.45
N LEU A 419 -21.89 1.19 -0.55
CA LEU A 419 -22.25 1.03 0.86
C LEU A 419 -22.47 2.39 1.53
N LEU A 420 -21.62 3.37 1.27
CA LEU A 420 -21.78 4.73 1.82
C LEU A 420 -23.00 5.45 1.27
N GLN A 421 -23.31 5.29 -0.01
CA GLN A 421 -24.55 5.84 -0.58
C GLN A 421 -25.81 5.24 0.06
N LYS A 422 -25.83 3.91 0.28
CA LYS A 422 -26.93 3.24 0.97
C LYS A 422 -27.05 3.75 2.40
N PHE A 423 -25.95 3.80 3.12
CA PHE A 423 -25.88 4.27 4.50
C PHE A 423 -26.42 5.71 4.66
N SER A 424 -26.01 6.62 3.79
CA SER A 424 -26.43 8.03 3.87
C SER A 424 -27.89 8.28 3.48
N ARG A 425 -28.52 7.33 2.73
CA ARG A 425 -29.92 7.47 2.29
C ARG A 425 -30.93 7.04 3.33
N ASP A 426 -30.56 6.12 4.19
CA ASP A 426 -31.46 5.55 5.18
C ASP A 426 -30.96 5.90 6.59
N PRO A 427 -31.71 6.69 7.36
CA PRO A 427 -31.31 7.13 8.69
C PRO A 427 -31.29 5.98 9.73
N THR A 428 -31.84 4.80 9.41
CA THR A 428 -31.77 3.60 10.28
C THR A 428 -30.60 2.70 9.96
N SER A 429 -29.68 3.15 9.10
CA SER A 429 -28.55 2.33 8.63
C SER A 429 -27.53 2.04 9.72
N ILE A 430 -27.03 0.81 9.67
CA ILE A 430 -25.92 0.31 10.49
C ILE A 430 -24.86 -0.25 9.54
N LEU A 431 -23.62 0.20 9.66
CA LEU A 431 -22.52 -0.29 8.82
C LEU A 431 -21.43 -0.97 9.65
N PHE A 432 -21.25 -2.25 9.41
CA PHE A 432 -20.15 -3.07 9.97
C PHE A 432 -18.94 -3.03 9.04
N ALA A 433 -17.80 -2.51 9.52
CA ALA A 433 -16.63 -2.27 8.69
C ALA A 433 -15.30 -2.51 9.43
N THR A 434 -14.20 -2.62 8.65
CA THR A 434 -12.83 -2.69 9.15
C THR A 434 -12.01 -1.48 8.67
N ASP A 435 -10.69 -1.57 8.77
CA ASP A 435 -9.69 -0.51 8.56
C ASP A 435 -9.97 0.46 7.40
N SER A 436 -10.47 -0.02 6.26
CA SER A 436 -10.73 0.84 5.10
C SER A 436 -11.83 1.89 5.31
N PHE A 437 -12.62 1.75 6.37
CA PHE A 437 -13.66 2.71 6.76
C PHE A 437 -13.28 3.61 7.95
N TRP A 438 -12.12 3.35 8.58
CA TRP A 438 -11.58 4.28 9.57
C TRP A 438 -11.16 5.61 8.94
N GLU A 439 -10.79 5.59 7.65
CA GLU A 439 -10.27 6.73 6.91
C GLU A 439 -11.09 7.03 5.66
N GLY A 440 -11.07 8.30 5.20
CA GLY A 440 -11.63 8.70 3.91
C GLY A 440 -13.13 8.45 3.71
N VAL A 441 -13.91 8.36 4.78
CA VAL A 441 -15.36 8.29 4.76
C VAL A 441 -15.92 9.65 5.16
N ASP A 442 -16.77 10.21 4.32
CA ASP A 442 -17.50 11.44 4.60
C ASP A 442 -18.99 11.15 4.56
N VAL A 443 -19.62 11.20 5.75
CA VAL A 443 -21.06 11.05 5.93
C VAL A 443 -21.52 12.25 6.77
N PRO A 444 -21.93 13.33 6.12
CA PRO A 444 -22.37 14.52 6.84
C PRO A 444 -23.77 14.36 7.43
N GLY A 445 -24.03 15.07 8.52
CA GLY A 445 -25.35 15.21 9.12
C GLY A 445 -25.80 14.02 9.98
N ARG A 446 -27.08 13.94 10.26
CA ARG A 446 -27.71 12.98 11.18
C ARG A 446 -27.64 11.50 10.75
N SER A 447 -27.05 11.19 9.60
CA SER A 447 -26.92 9.78 9.15
C SER A 447 -25.91 8.99 9.99
N LEU A 448 -24.94 9.65 10.65
CA LEU A 448 -23.96 9.02 11.52
C LEU A 448 -23.91 9.76 12.86
N GLU A 449 -24.49 9.17 13.87
CA GLU A 449 -24.51 9.71 15.24
C GLU A 449 -23.81 8.81 16.26
N GLN A 450 -23.42 7.59 15.86
CA GLN A 450 -22.69 6.70 16.73
C GLN A 450 -21.55 6.00 15.99
N VAL A 451 -20.38 5.94 16.63
CA VAL A 451 -19.24 5.12 16.20
C VAL A 451 -18.90 4.14 17.32
N ILE A 452 -19.02 2.84 17.03
CA ILE A 452 -18.67 1.77 17.96
C ILE A 452 -17.32 1.20 17.55
N ILE A 453 -16.33 1.27 18.43
CA ILE A 453 -14.98 0.74 18.25
C ILE A 453 -14.85 -0.55 19.05
N ALA A 454 -14.90 -1.69 18.38
CA ALA A 454 -14.87 -3.00 19.02
C ALA A 454 -13.54 -3.31 19.73
N ARG A 455 -12.42 -2.80 19.19
CA ARG A 455 -11.07 -2.91 19.78
C ARG A 455 -10.25 -1.69 19.42
N LEU A 456 -9.26 -1.36 20.26
CA LEU A 456 -8.24 -0.39 19.89
C LEU A 456 -7.51 -0.82 18.60
N PRO A 457 -7.27 0.11 17.65
CA PRO A 457 -6.82 -0.23 16.29
C PRO A 457 -5.32 -0.54 16.22
N PHE A 458 -4.86 -1.45 17.06
CA PHE A 458 -3.52 -2.01 16.94
C PHE A 458 -3.39 -2.83 15.66
N ARG A 459 -2.31 -2.63 14.92
CA ARG A 459 -1.95 -3.47 13.78
C ARG A 459 -1.61 -4.89 14.25
N VAL A 460 -1.78 -5.85 13.34
CA VAL A 460 -1.38 -7.24 13.61
C VAL A 460 0.14 -7.30 13.67
N PRO A 461 0.74 -7.73 14.79
CA PRO A 461 2.19 -7.70 14.96
C PRO A 461 2.96 -8.67 14.04
N THR A 462 2.28 -9.62 13.40
CA THR A 462 2.87 -10.62 12.49
C THR A 462 3.00 -10.14 11.04
N GLU A 463 2.77 -8.87 10.75
CA GLU A 463 3.13 -8.29 9.45
C GLU A 463 4.66 -8.16 9.37
N PRO A 464 5.34 -8.73 8.34
CA PRO A 464 6.80 -8.82 8.29
C PRO A 464 7.54 -7.51 8.54
N VAL A 465 7.10 -6.43 7.92
CA VAL A 465 7.74 -5.11 8.07
C VAL A 465 7.52 -4.54 9.48
N LEU A 466 6.34 -4.75 10.08
CA LEU A 466 6.06 -4.27 11.43
C LEU A 466 6.88 -5.02 12.48
N GLU A 467 6.98 -6.34 12.32
CA GLU A 467 7.79 -7.21 13.17
C GLU A 467 9.28 -6.82 13.10
N ALA A 468 9.83 -6.68 11.89
CA ALA A 468 11.21 -6.28 11.70
C ALA A 468 11.52 -4.86 12.24
N ARG A 469 10.59 -3.92 12.11
CA ARG A 469 10.71 -2.59 12.72
C ARG A 469 10.68 -2.65 14.23
N ALA A 470 9.84 -3.50 14.81
CA ALA A 470 9.79 -3.68 16.25
C ALA A 470 11.10 -4.23 16.80
N GLU A 471 11.70 -5.21 16.13
CA GLU A 471 13.02 -5.74 16.47
C GLU A 471 14.11 -4.67 16.37
N ALA A 472 14.18 -3.94 15.25
CA ALA A 472 15.17 -2.88 15.06
C ALA A 472 15.05 -1.76 16.12
N ILE A 473 13.85 -1.42 16.58
CA ILE A 473 13.63 -0.46 17.67
C ILE A 473 14.15 -1.05 18.99
N ALA A 474 13.87 -2.32 19.28
CA ALA A 474 14.35 -2.98 20.49
C ALA A 474 15.87 -3.09 20.52
N GLU A 475 16.51 -3.45 19.41
CA GLU A 475 17.96 -3.50 19.24
C GLU A 475 18.62 -2.12 19.46
N ALA A 476 17.95 -1.05 19.05
CA ALA A 476 18.37 0.33 19.31
C ALA A 476 18.11 0.79 20.76
N GLY A 477 17.57 -0.09 21.64
CA GLY A 477 17.28 0.20 23.05
C GLY A 477 15.97 0.93 23.30
N GLY A 478 15.09 1.04 22.29
CA GLY A 478 13.75 1.62 22.40
C GLY A 478 12.68 0.61 22.83
N ASP A 479 11.46 1.09 23.06
CA ASP A 479 10.30 0.26 23.34
C ASP A 479 9.41 0.16 22.07
N PRO A 480 9.43 -0.96 21.31
CA PRO A 480 8.67 -1.12 20.08
C PRO A 480 7.17 -0.88 20.25
N PHE A 481 6.63 -1.22 21.42
CA PHE A 481 5.23 -1.03 21.69
C PHE A 481 4.89 0.45 21.91
N MET A 482 5.66 1.13 22.79
CA MET A 482 5.40 2.52 23.13
C MET A 482 5.87 3.51 22.06
N ASP A 483 6.99 3.22 21.37
CA ASP A 483 7.60 4.15 20.40
C ASP A 483 7.05 3.99 18.99
N TYR A 484 6.37 2.84 18.68
CA TYR A 484 5.89 2.58 17.33
C TYR A 484 4.42 2.12 17.29
N THR A 485 4.07 1.03 18.00
CA THR A 485 2.75 0.40 17.91
C THR A 485 1.64 1.28 18.48
N VAL A 486 1.85 1.86 19.66
CA VAL A 486 0.89 2.74 20.32
C VAL A 486 0.66 4.03 19.52
N PRO A 487 1.69 4.78 19.07
CA PRO A 487 1.50 5.97 18.22
C PRO A 487 0.68 5.70 16.97
N GLN A 488 0.93 4.63 16.25
CA GLN A 488 0.14 4.25 15.07
C GLN A 488 -1.33 3.98 15.42
N ALA A 489 -1.56 3.25 16.50
CA ALA A 489 -2.92 2.96 16.95
C ALA A 489 -3.65 4.23 17.41
N VAL A 490 -2.97 5.17 18.05
CA VAL A 490 -3.53 6.48 18.45
C VAL A 490 -3.93 7.30 17.23
N ILE A 491 -3.09 7.37 16.19
CA ILE A 491 -3.41 8.10 14.95
C ILE A 491 -4.67 7.52 14.30
N ARG A 492 -4.75 6.20 14.16
CA ARG A 492 -5.94 5.52 13.61
C ARG A 492 -7.18 5.73 14.48
N PHE A 493 -7.03 5.64 15.78
CA PHE A 493 -8.12 5.88 16.72
C PHE A 493 -8.71 7.27 16.58
N ARG A 494 -7.87 8.31 16.48
CA ARG A 494 -8.29 9.69 16.20
C ARG A 494 -9.04 9.83 14.89
N GLN A 495 -8.63 9.10 13.86
CA GLN A 495 -9.33 9.09 12.57
C GLN A 495 -10.72 8.49 12.69
N GLY A 496 -10.88 7.38 13.43
CA GLY A 496 -12.18 6.79 13.74
C GLY A 496 -13.09 7.74 14.53
N PHE A 497 -12.54 8.38 15.56
CA PHE A 497 -13.24 9.39 16.34
C PHE A 497 -13.66 10.60 15.47
N GLY A 498 -12.78 11.08 14.61
CA GLY A 498 -13.03 12.21 13.71
C GLY A 498 -14.11 11.97 12.64
N ARG A 499 -14.69 10.76 12.57
CA ARG A 499 -15.85 10.48 11.70
C ARG A 499 -17.14 11.08 12.22
N LEU A 500 -17.22 11.28 13.52
CA LEU A 500 -18.47 11.62 14.20
C LEU A 500 -18.89 13.08 13.98
N ILE A 501 -17.99 14.03 14.20
CA ILE A 501 -18.30 15.48 14.15
C ILE A 501 -17.64 16.10 12.92
N ARG A 502 -18.45 16.62 11.99
CA ARG A 502 -18.08 17.23 10.72
C ARG A 502 -18.59 18.66 10.56
N GLN A 503 -19.70 18.95 11.23
CA GLN A 503 -20.37 20.23 11.19
C GLN A 503 -20.66 20.71 12.61
N GLN A 504 -20.92 21.98 12.77
CA GLN A 504 -21.25 22.57 14.08
C GLN A 504 -22.57 22.04 14.68
N THR A 505 -23.41 21.47 13.82
CA THR A 505 -24.69 20.87 14.21
C THR A 505 -24.63 19.39 14.49
N ASP A 506 -23.50 18.74 14.16
CA ASP A 506 -23.36 17.30 14.40
C ASP A 506 -23.23 17.00 15.89
N ARG A 507 -23.82 15.88 16.31
CA ARG A 507 -23.76 15.38 17.68
C ARG A 507 -23.67 13.88 17.67
N GLY A 508 -22.97 13.27 18.64
CA GLY A 508 -22.97 11.82 18.69
C GLY A 508 -22.05 11.21 19.75
N ILE A 509 -21.97 9.88 19.71
CA ILE A 509 -21.25 9.07 20.70
C ILE A 509 -20.17 8.22 20.03
N VAL A 510 -19.02 8.15 20.66
CA VAL A 510 -18.02 7.10 20.38
C VAL A 510 -18.01 6.10 21.53
N LEU A 511 -18.46 4.88 21.25
CA LEU A 511 -18.45 3.78 22.21
C LEU A 511 -17.21 2.89 21.96
N ILE A 512 -16.34 2.76 22.95
CA ILE A 512 -15.12 1.94 22.89
C ILE A 512 -15.31 0.68 23.72
N LEU A 513 -15.44 -0.46 23.05
CA LEU A 513 -15.62 -1.77 23.69
C LEU A 513 -14.29 -2.44 24.07
N ASP A 514 -13.31 -1.63 24.41
CA ASP A 514 -11.97 -2.07 24.81
C ASP A 514 -11.54 -1.32 26.08
N SER A 515 -11.74 -1.95 27.22
CA SER A 515 -11.47 -1.35 28.53
C SER A 515 -9.98 -1.01 28.77
N ARG A 516 -9.07 -1.49 27.91
CA ARG A 516 -7.63 -1.16 27.99
C ARG A 516 -7.37 0.32 27.82
N VAL A 517 -8.24 1.05 27.11
CA VAL A 517 -8.13 2.51 26.94
C VAL A 517 -8.15 3.28 28.27
N VAL A 518 -8.83 2.75 29.30
CA VAL A 518 -8.91 3.35 30.64
C VAL A 518 -8.10 2.58 31.71
N ARG A 519 -7.88 1.29 31.49
CA ARG A 519 -7.20 0.42 32.47
C ARG A 519 -5.68 0.34 32.32
N ARG A 520 -5.16 0.52 31.08
CA ARG A 520 -3.74 0.40 30.79
C ARG A 520 -3.06 1.76 30.73
N GLY A 521 -1.79 1.82 31.18
CA GLY A 521 -1.01 3.08 31.21
C GLY A 521 -0.94 3.79 29.86
N TYR A 522 -0.77 3.04 28.77
CA TYR A 522 -0.74 3.58 27.41
C TYR A 522 -2.11 4.12 26.94
N GLY A 523 -3.21 3.70 27.55
CA GLY A 523 -4.55 4.19 27.20
C GLY A 523 -4.70 5.70 27.39
N ARG A 524 -3.93 6.30 28.30
CA ARG A 524 -3.90 7.76 28.49
C ARG A 524 -3.44 8.50 27.23
N LEU A 525 -2.59 7.89 26.38
CA LEU A 525 -2.15 8.50 25.13
C LEU A 525 -3.30 8.61 24.12
N PHE A 526 -4.18 7.61 24.09
CA PHE A 526 -5.40 7.67 23.27
C PHE A 526 -6.32 8.81 23.72
N LEU A 527 -6.60 8.87 25.00
CA LEU A 527 -7.51 9.90 25.55
C LEU A 527 -6.93 11.32 25.42
N ARG A 528 -5.65 11.52 25.72
CA ARG A 528 -4.97 12.83 25.58
C ARG A 528 -4.81 13.27 24.13
N SER A 529 -4.95 12.37 23.17
CA SER A 529 -4.87 12.68 21.75
C SER A 529 -6.21 13.08 21.14
N LEU A 530 -7.31 12.95 21.89
CA LEU A 530 -8.62 13.43 21.49
C LEU A 530 -8.79 14.91 21.87
N PRO A 531 -9.71 15.63 21.20
CA PRO A 531 -10.16 16.93 21.68
C PRO A 531 -10.82 16.80 23.07
N ASP A 532 -11.07 17.92 23.71
CA ASP A 532 -11.69 17.97 25.05
C ASP A 532 -13.15 17.50 25.00
N VAL A 533 -13.33 16.17 25.10
CA VAL A 533 -14.61 15.45 25.03
C VAL A 533 -14.95 14.84 26.39
N PRO A 534 -16.21 14.93 26.88
CA PRO A 534 -16.66 14.22 28.08
C PRO A 534 -16.47 12.70 27.96
N VAL A 535 -15.93 12.07 29.00
CA VAL A 535 -15.70 10.62 29.05
C VAL A 535 -16.60 9.99 30.11
N ALA A 536 -17.51 9.12 29.69
CA ALA A 536 -18.34 8.30 30.58
C ALA A 536 -17.69 6.91 30.73
N THR A 537 -17.30 6.57 31.96
CA THR A 537 -16.67 5.29 32.30
C THR A 537 -17.47 4.63 33.40
N MET A 538 -18.25 3.59 33.06
CA MET A 538 -19.18 2.91 33.97
C MET A 538 -19.51 1.50 33.48
N PRO A 539 -20.21 0.65 34.26
CA PRO A 539 -20.68 -0.66 33.78
C PRO A 539 -21.53 -0.55 32.52
N GLY A 540 -21.49 -1.58 31.67
CA GLY A 540 -22.12 -1.56 30.34
C GLY A 540 -23.62 -1.25 30.38
N THR A 541 -24.36 -1.80 31.36
CA THR A 541 -25.78 -1.53 31.52
C THR A 541 -26.11 -0.07 31.84
N GLU A 542 -25.34 0.55 32.72
CA GLU A 542 -25.47 1.98 33.05
C GLU A 542 -25.06 2.84 31.86
N LEU A 543 -24.01 2.43 31.15
CA LEU A 543 -23.51 3.13 29.97
C LEU A 543 -24.56 3.19 28.85
N ILE A 544 -25.26 2.07 28.59
CA ILE A 544 -26.36 2.05 27.60
C ILE A 544 -27.51 2.99 28.01
N GLN A 545 -27.81 3.06 29.31
CA GLN A 545 -28.81 4.04 29.79
C GLN A 545 -28.33 5.47 29.52
N LYS A 546 -27.07 5.79 29.78
CA LYS A 546 -26.45 7.08 29.49
C LYS A 546 -26.49 7.45 28.00
N ILE A 547 -26.25 6.46 27.12
CA ILE A 547 -26.36 6.58 25.66
C ILE A 547 -27.82 6.95 25.27
N ARG A 548 -28.81 6.28 25.83
CA ARG A 548 -30.23 6.61 25.58
C ARG A 548 -30.60 8.00 26.02
N GLU A 549 -30.12 8.43 27.18
CA GLU A 549 -30.35 9.79 27.68
C GLU A 549 -29.73 10.81 26.71
N PHE A 550 -28.51 10.62 26.29
CA PHE A 550 -27.83 11.53 25.35
C PHE A 550 -28.62 11.74 24.05
N PHE A 551 -29.25 10.68 23.49
CA PHE A 551 -30.02 10.80 22.26
C PHE A 551 -31.46 11.30 22.49
N ARG A 552 -32.03 11.21 23.72
CA ARG A 552 -33.34 11.77 24.06
C ARG A 552 -33.29 13.28 24.25
N ASP A 553 -32.23 13.80 24.84
CA ASP A 553 -32.04 15.24 25.06
C ASP A 553 -31.94 16.07 23.75
N ASP A 554 -31.99 15.43 22.60
CA ASP A 554 -31.98 16.04 21.26
C ASP A 554 -33.42 16.13 20.66
N GLN A 555 -34.44 15.56 21.33
CA GLN A 555 -35.84 15.57 20.85
C GLN A 555 -36.72 16.65 21.49
N ASP A 556 -36.21 17.28 22.55
CA ASP A 556 -36.81 18.43 23.21
C ASP A 556 -36.09 19.73 22.78
#